data_6025d5779584cde1e62091bc6899a476
#
_entry.id   6025d5779584cde1e62091bc6899a476
#
_cell.length_a   1.000
_cell.length_b   1.000
_cell.length_c   1.000
_cell.angle_alpha   90.00
_cell.angle_beta   90.00
_cell.angle_gamma   90.00
#
_symmetry.space_group_name_H-M   'P 1'
#
loop_
_entity.id
_entity.type
_entity.pdbx_description
1 polymer ?
#
loop_
_entity_poly.entity_id
_entity_poly.type
_entity_poly.pdbx_seq_one_letter_code
_entity_poly.pdbx_strand_id
1 'polypeptide(L)'
;MLNKGEIKNWLIRVIPWLRIINSSKMKIVGIALMSFLIVSCISKNDKKVDLAKKIMSDQSMQEVENMARKLMKNGFYAGSGYQMVWSRDLNTFIELSCEEYNVNIIRENLLMFFHFQQENGELLDGYVPIEAFTWGDPNTYTSSTAPGYVGFKNTVETDQETSLIQAISKYIDKTSDTSILNEEVAGKTVYERLVWAVEYLLNERYSEDYGLIIGATTFDWGDVQVEGGTIVDVDELTHWSIDIYDNAMLVIALNNMKEFALDTKDKQRWGDLQEQIIVNSKKYLWDVERNKFIPH
;
A
#
# COMPACT_ATOMS: atom_id res chain seq x y z
N MET A 1 19.88 -3.71 -12.57
CA MET A 1 20.56 -3.22 -13.82
C MET A 1 21.80 -2.47 -13.40
N LEU A 2 22.97 -2.82 -13.93
CA LEU A 2 24.18 -2.04 -13.67
C LEU A 2 24.06 -0.66 -14.33
N ASN A 3 24.29 0.40 -13.56
CA ASN A 3 24.28 1.75 -14.08
C ASN A 3 25.55 2.01 -14.93
N LYS A 4 25.62 3.14 -15.67
CA LYS A 4 26.77 3.48 -16.53
C LYS A 4 28.13 3.48 -15.79
N GLY A 5 28.14 3.79 -14.49
CA GLY A 5 29.35 3.76 -13.65
C GLY A 5 29.79 2.34 -13.32
N GLU A 6 28.85 1.46 -13.05
CA GLU A 6 29.11 0.04 -12.75
C GLU A 6 29.65 -0.70 -13.98
N ILE A 7 29.07 -0.44 -15.17
CA ILE A 7 29.58 -0.97 -16.45
C ILE A 7 31.01 -0.50 -16.70
N LYS A 8 31.33 0.77 -16.44
CA LYS A 8 32.66 1.32 -16.58
C LYS A 8 33.68 0.67 -15.60
N ASN A 9 33.29 0.48 -14.35
CA ASN A 9 34.11 -0.18 -13.35
C ASN A 9 34.32 -1.67 -13.66
N TRP A 10 33.30 -2.35 -14.18
CA TRP A 10 33.40 -3.74 -14.61
C TRP A 10 34.34 -3.89 -15.82
N LEU A 11 34.21 -3.03 -16.82
CA LEU A 11 35.14 -2.99 -17.97
C LEU A 11 36.58 -2.78 -17.57
N ILE A 12 36.88 -1.89 -16.60
CA ILE A 12 38.24 -1.65 -16.07
C ILE A 12 38.79 -2.90 -15.40
N ARG A 13 37.96 -3.73 -14.76
CA ARG A 13 38.39 -4.99 -14.12
C ARG A 13 38.61 -6.15 -15.09
N VAL A 14 37.88 -6.18 -16.20
CA VAL A 14 37.89 -7.32 -17.15
C VAL A 14 38.94 -7.12 -18.26
N ILE A 15 39.20 -5.89 -18.70
CA ILE A 15 40.18 -5.59 -19.74
C ILE A 15 41.61 -6.09 -19.44
N PRO A 16 42.16 -6.02 -18.20
CA PRO A 16 43.49 -6.58 -17.89
C PRO A 16 43.57 -8.09 -18.09
N TRP A 17 42.50 -8.85 -17.80
CA TRP A 17 42.44 -10.30 -17.98
C TRP A 17 42.47 -10.70 -19.46
N LEU A 18 41.91 -9.92 -20.36
CA LEU A 18 41.95 -10.14 -21.81
C LEU A 18 43.37 -9.94 -22.39
N ARG A 19 44.25 -9.21 -21.70
CA ARG A 19 45.66 -9.05 -22.12
C ARG A 19 46.52 -10.25 -21.78
N ILE A 20 46.13 -11.11 -20.85
CA ILE A 20 46.89 -12.30 -20.42
C ILE A 20 46.65 -13.49 -21.35
N ILE A 21 45.60 -13.46 -22.17
CA ILE A 21 45.27 -14.54 -23.09
C ILE A 21 46.13 -14.41 -24.37
N ASN A 22 47.13 -15.28 -24.50
CA ASN A 22 48.14 -15.17 -25.55
C ASN A 22 47.80 -15.85 -26.89
N SER A 23 46.59 -16.41 -27.02
CA SER A 23 46.11 -17.07 -28.25
C SER A 23 45.12 -16.16 -29.01
N SER A 24 45.41 -15.86 -30.28
CA SER A 24 44.56 -15.07 -31.16
C SER A 24 43.16 -15.67 -31.34
N LYS A 25 43.03 -16.97 -31.30
CA LYS A 25 41.73 -17.65 -31.40
C LYS A 25 40.84 -17.45 -30.15
N MET A 26 41.44 -17.47 -28.96
CA MET A 26 40.69 -17.20 -27.71
C MET A 26 40.29 -15.72 -27.53
N LYS A 27 41.06 -14.78 -28.06
CA LYS A 27 40.71 -13.36 -28.11
C LYS A 27 39.45 -13.12 -28.96
N ILE A 28 39.36 -13.82 -30.12
CA ILE A 28 38.21 -13.70 -31.04
C ILE A 28 36.95 -14.29 -30.37
N VAL A 29 37.05 -15.45 -29.70
CA VAL A 29 35.95 -16.07 -28.97
C VAL A 29 35.48 -15.19 -27.79
N GLY A 30 36.41 -14.57 -27.03
CA GLY A 30 36.08 -13.67 -25.95
C GLY A 30 35.38 -12.39 -26.42
N ILE A 31 35.81 -11.82 -27.55
CA ILE A 31 35.15 -10.65 -28.14
C ILE A 31 33.76 -11.02 -28.69
N ALA A 32 33.63 -12.18 -29.35
CA ALA A 32 32.34 -12.65 -29.85
C ALA A 32 31.33 -12.92 -28.73
N LEU A 33 31.76 -13.55 -27.61
CA LEU A 33 30.92 -13.76 -26.42
C LEU A 33 30.50 -12.44 -25.77
N MET A 34 31.43 -11.48 -25.67
CA MET A 34 31.11 -10.15 -25.14
C MET A 34 30.13 -9.38 -26.03
N SER A 35 30.32 -9.45 -27.35
CA SER A 35 29.39 -8.85 -28.31
C SER A 35 28.00 -9.49 -28.23
N PHE A 36 27.91 -10.80 -28.04
CA PHE A 36 26.64 -11.50 -27.91
C PHE A 36 25.90 -11.14 -26.61
N LEU A 37 26.63 -10.96 -25.50
CA LEU A 37 26.06 -10.51 -24.23
C LEU A 37 25.56 -9.05 -24.32
N ILE A 38 26.30 -8.18 -24.98
CA ILE A 38 25.91 -6.77 -25.17
C ILE A 38 24.67 -6.69 -26.07
N VAL A 39 24.65 -7.42 -27.20
CA VAL A 39 23.51 -7.47 -28.10
C VAL A 39 22.27 -8.06 -27.43
N SER A 40 22.44 -9.10 -26.60
CA SER A 40 21.32 -9.68 -25.83
C SER A 40 20.74 -8.71 -24.80
N CYS A 41 21.57 -7.91 -24.13
CA CYS A 41 21.10 -6.85 -23.20
C CYS A 41 20.38 -5.71 -23.92
N ILE A 42 20.91 -5.27 -25.07
CA ILE A 42 20.29 -4.23 -25.89
C ILE A 42 18.93 -4.70 -26.42
N SER A 43 18.86 -5.91 -26.98
CA SER A 43 17.61 -6.49 -27.51
C SER A 43 16.51 -6.64 -26.45
N LYS A 44 16.86 -6.95 -25.19
CA LYS A 44 15.87 -7.00 -24.09
C LYS A 44 15.35 -5.61 -23.72
N ASN A 45 16.19 -4.60 -23.79
CA ASN A 45 15.80 -3.22 -23.45
C ASN A 45 14.90 -2.62 -24.54
N ASP A 46 15.22 -2.89 -25.81
CA ASP A 46 14.41 -2.42 -26.96
C ASP A 46 13.00 -2.99 -26.91
N LYS A 47 12.86 -4.31 -26.61
CA LYS A 47 11.54 -4.94 -26.46
C LYS A 47 10.70 -4.35 -25.34
N LYS A 48 11.31 -3.96 -24.20
CA LYS A 48 10.61 -3.28 -23.11
C LYS A 48 10.17 -1.88 -23.49
N VAL A 49 11.02 -1.14 -24.20
CA VAL A 49 10.70 0.22 -24.69
C VAL A 49 9.59 0.15 -25.73
N ASP A 50 9.62 -0.81 -26.64
CA ASP A 50 8.57 -0.99 -27.64
C ASP A 50 7.24 -1.42 -27.01
N LEU A 51 7.26 -2.32 -26.02
CA LEU A 51 6.07 -2.70 -25.26
C LEU A 51 5.49 -1.49 -24.51
N ALA A 52 6.34 -0.71 -23.83
CA ALA A 52 5.90 0.50 -23.15
C ALA A 52 5.24 1.51 -24.11
N LYS A 53 5.86 1.74 -25.27
CA LYS A 53 5.27 2.61 -26.30
C LYS A 53 3.93 2.09 -26.80
N LYS A 54 3.82 0.77 -27.02
CA LYS A 54 2.58 0.14 -27.45
C LYS A 54 1.47 0.30 -26.41
N ILE A 55 1.78 0.08 -25.12
CA ILE A 55 0.83 0.28 -24.01
C ILE A 55 0.41 1.76 -23.95
N MET A 56 1.37 2.69 -23.98
CA MET A 56 1.07 4.13 -23.91
C MET A 56 0.32 4.69 -25.12
N SER A 57 0.36 4.01 -26.25
CA SER A 57 -0.39 4.39 -27.46
C SER A 57 -1.70 3.61 -27.64
N ASP A 58 -2.03 2.72 -26.73
CA ASP A 58 -3.28 1.95 -26.80
C ASP A 58 -4.47 2.84 -26.44
N GLN A 59 -5.39 3.00 -27.39
CA GLN A 59 -6.58 3.82 -27.20
C GLN A 59 -7.49 3.29 -26.09
N SER A 60 -7.51 1.97 -25.84
CA SER A 60 -8.30 1.40 -24.76
C SER A 60 -7.84 1.86 -23.38
N MET A 61 -6.54 2.13 -23.20
CA MET A 61 -6.01 2.70 -21.96
C MET A 61 -6.56 4.11 -21.73
N GLN A 62 -6.62 4.93 -22.78
CA GLN A 62 -7.20 6.27 -22.69
C GLN A 62 -8.71 6.24 -22.43
N GLU A 63 -9.41 5.26 -23.00
CA GLU A 63 -10.85 5.06 -22.73
C GLU A 63 -11.09 4.70 -21.28
N VAL A 64 -10.31 3.77 -20.71
CA VAL A 64 -10.39 3.38 -19.30
C VAL A 64 -10.10 4.57 -18.38
N GLU A 65 -9.06 5.36 -18.67
CA GLU A 65 -8.76 6.57 -17.90
C GLU A 65 -9.94 7.57 -17.95
N ASN A 66 -10.51 7.82 -19.12
CA ASN A 66 -11.66 8.72 -19.27
C ASN A 66 -12.89 8.20 -18.51
N MET A 67 -13.11 6.88 -18.49
CA MET A 67 -14.19 6.27 -17.69
C MET A 67 -13.96 6.44 -16.19
N ALA A 68 -12.73 6.20 -15.71
CA ALA A 68 -12.36 6.41 -14.33
C ALA A 68 -12.56 7.87 -13.88
N ARG A 69 -12.09 8.85 -14.68
CA ARG A 69 -12.30 10.28 -14.42
C ARG A 69 -13.79 10.65 -14.40
N LYS A 70 -14.61 10.04 -15.26
CA LYS A 70 -16.06 10.23 -15.26
C LYS A 70 -16.72 9.67 -14.00
N LEU A 71 -16.29 8.49 -13.53
CA LEU A 71 -16.80 7.90 -12.28
C LEU A 71 -16.46 8.77 -11.09
N MET A 72 -15.23 9.29 -11.02
CA MET A 72 -14.80 10.16 -9.94
C MET A 72 -15.67 11.42 -9.76
N LYS A 73 -16.30 11.92 -10.83
CA LYS A 73 -17.21 13.08 -10.74
C LYS A 73 -18.50 12.81 -9.96
N ASN A 74 -18.80 11.56 -9.65
CA ASN A 74 -19.96 11.17 -8.85
C ASN A 74 -19.69 11.17 -7.33
N GLY A 75 -18.47 11.46 -6.89
CA GLY A 75 -18.04 11.46 -5.47
C GLY A 75 -16.96 10.41 -5.17
N PHE A 76 -16.63 10.29 -3.89
CA PHE A 76 -15.62 9.36 -3.38
C PHE A 76 -16.20 8.00 -3.01
N TYR A 77 -17.35 7.65 -3.56
CA TYR A 77 -18.08 6.43 -3.21
C TYR A 77 -17.57 5.23 -4.01
N ALA A 78 -17.61 4.07 -3.38
CA ALA A 78 -17.37 2.79 -4.05
C ALA A 78 -18.50 2.48 -5.05
N GLY A 79 -18.32 2.89 -6.29
CA GLY A 79 -19.33 2.73 -7.36
C GLY A 79 -20.57 3.58 -7.17
N SER A 80 -21.69 3.17 -7.76
CA SER A 80 -22.96 3.92 -7.73
C SER A 80 -23.96 3.46 -6.65
N GLY A 81 -23.65 2.36 -5.97
CA GLY A 81 -24.56 1.71 -5.03
C GLY A 81 -24.38 2.11 -3.57
N TYR A 82 -23.23 2.65 -3.24
CA TYR A 82 -22.85 3.00 -1.86
C TYR A 82 -22.59 4.49 -1.75
N GLN A 83 -23.12 5.12 -0.69
CA GLN A 83 -22.89 6.54 -0.40
C GLN A 83 -21.86 6.73 0.72
N MET A 84 -21.10 5.70 1.02
CA MET A 84 -20.07 5.69 2.05
C MET A 84 -18.70 5.97 1.45
N VAL A 85 -17.89 6.74 2.15
CA VAL A 85 -16.47 6.91 1.86
C VAL A 85 -15.71 5.83 2.59
N TRP A 86 -15.14 4.89 1.84
CA TRP A 86 -14.38 3.75 2.37
C TRP A 86 -12.89 4.04 2.36
N SER A 87 -12.17 3.65 3.40
CA SER A 87 -10.73 3.91 3.56
C SER A 87 -9.90 3.23 2.45
N ARG A 88 -10.19 2.00 2.15
CA ARG A 88 -9.52 1.19 1.11
C ARG A 88 -9.75 1.75 -0.28
N ASP A 89 -11.01 2.08 -0.60
CA ASP A 89 -11.38 2.68 -1.88
C ASP A 89 -10.71 4.04 -2.04
N LEU A 90 -10.78 4.89 -1.01
CA LEU A 90 -10.13 6.19 -1.04
C LEU A 90 -8.62 6.05 -1.26
N ASN A 91 -7.95 5.12 -0.57
CA ASN A 91 -6.54 4.83 -0.81
C ASN A 91 -6.26 4.41 -2.27
N THR A 92 -7.17 3.65 -2.87
CA THR A 92 -6.99 3.12 -4.23
C THR A 92 -7.02 4.23 -5.28
N PHE A 93 -7.93 5.21 -5.17
CA PHE A 93 -8.11 6.22 -6.22
C PHE A 93 -7.81 7.66 -5.81
N ILE A 94 -7.17 7.88 -4.65
CA ILE A 94 -6.90 9.23 -4.13
C ILE A 94 -6.00 10.07 -5.05
N GLU A 95 -5.07 9.43 -5.77
CA GLU A 95 -4.21 10.16 -6.70
C GLU A 95 -5.02 10.79 -7.84
N LEU A 96 -5.97 10.05 -8.40
CA LEU A 96 -6.88 10.57 -9.41
C LEU A 96 -7.86 11.59 -8.81
N SER A 97 -8.31 11.36 -7.58
CA SER A 97 -9.17 12.30 -6.85
C SER A 97 -8.51 13.66 -6.67
N CYS A 98 -7.21 13.70 -6.33
CA CYS A 98 -6.44 14.95 -6.22
C CYS A 98 -6.33 15.71 -7.55
N GLU A 99 -6.47 15.03 -8.68
CA GLU A 99 -6.49 15.66 -10.02
C GLU A 99 -7.87 16.20 -10.41
N GLU A 100 -8.95 15.52 -9.98
CA GLU A 100 -10.33 15.84 -10.40
C GLU A 100 -11.09 16.75 -9.42
N TYR A 101 -10.68 16.82 -8.15
CA TYR A 101 -11.35 17.59 -7.12
C TYR A 101 -10.48 18.71 -6.53
N ASN A 102 -11.13 19.64 -5.85
CA ASN A 102 -10.43 20.56 -4.98
C ASN A 102 -9.73 19.80 -3.86
N VAL A 103 -8.44 19.99 -3.73
CA VAL A 103 -7.60 19.27 -2.74
C VAL A 103 -8.07 19.46 -1.30
N ASN A 104 -8.74 20.57 -0.96
CA ASN A 104 -9.32 20.76 0.36
C ASN A 104 -10.44 19.75 0.65
N ILE A 105 -11.24 19.40 -0.35
CA ILE A 105 -12.29 18.37 -0.21
C ILE A 105 -11.64 17.02 0.10
N ILE A 106 -10.55 16.68 -0.60
CA ILE A 106 -9.82 15.44 -0.34
C ILE A 106 -9.27 15.43 1.07
N ARG A 107 -8.66 16.55 1.47
CA ARG A 107 -8.11 16.75 2.82
C ARG A 107 -9.17 16.55 3.90
N GLU A 108 -10.32 17.16 3.75
CA GLU A 108 -11.45 17.02 4.69
C GLU A 108 -11.93 15.58 4.78
N ASN A 109 -12.02 14.86 3.65
CA ASN A 109 -12.39 13.45 3.63
C ASN A 109 -11.37 12.56 4.36
N LEU A 110 -10.07 12.83 4.23
CA LEU A 110 -9.03 12.12 4.97
C LEU A 110 -9.13 12.40 6.48
N LEU A 111 -9.33 13.65 6.87
CA LEU A 111 -9.43 14.04 8.28
C LEU A 111 -10.67 13.44 8.95
N MET A 112 -11.75 13.19 8.20
CA MET A 112 -12.99 12.66 8.73
C MET A 112 -12.80 11.31 9.43
N PHE A 113 -11.95 10.44 8.93
CA PHE A 113 -11.67 9.14 9.55
C PHE A 113 -11.15 9.28 10.98
N PHE A 114 -10.35 10.31 11.28
CA PHE A 114 -9.77 10.52 12.59
C PHE A 114 -10.77 11.02 13.62
N HIS A 115 -11.90 11.56 13.21
CA HIS A 115 -13.00 11.89 14.13
C HIS A 115 -13.68 10.65 14.73
N PHE A 116 -13.51 9.49 14.07
CA PHE A 116 -14.08 8.22 14.49
C PHE A 116 -13.05 7.23 15.03
N GLN A 117 -11.76 7.61 15.07
CA GLN A 117 -10.72 6.74 15.62
C GLN A 117 -11.03 6.38 17.08
N GLN A 118 -11.00 5.08 17.40
CA GLN A 118 -11.37 4.55 18.70
C GLN A 118 -10.25 4.77 19.75
N GLU A 119 -10.57 4.58 21.02
CA GLU A 119 -9.65 4.79 22.15
C GLU A 119 -8.44 3.84 22.14
N ASN A 120 -8.54 2.69 21.48
CA ASN A 120 -7.42 1.76 21.30
C ASN A 120 -6.55 2.08 20.05
N GLY A 121 -6.94 3.08 19.26
CA GLY A 121 -6.24 3.47 18.02
C GLY A 121 -6.84 2.91 16.74
N GLU A 122 -7.84 2.03 16.83
CA GLU A 122 -8.54 1.44 15.69
C GLU A 122 -9.17 2.50 14.80
N LEU A 123 -9.01 2.35 13.49
CA LEU A 123 -9.64 3.15 12.48
C LEU A 123 -10.86 2.45 11.89
N LEU A 124 -11.81 3.24 11.43
CA LEU A 124 -13.02 2.71 10.82
C LEU A 124 -12.79 2.42 9.33
N ASP A 125 -13.61 1.53 8.82
CA ASP A 125 -13.64 1.18 7.42
C ASP A 125 -14.16 2.34 6.54
N GLY A 126 -15.24 3.00 7.00
CA GLY A 126 -15.81 4.10 6.27
C GLY A 126 -16.72 4.99 7.12
N TYR A 127 -17.25 6.01 6.47
CA TYR A 127 -18.25 6.92 7.06
C TYR A 127 -19.24 7.39 6.01
N VAL A 128 -20.42 7.83 6.46
CA VAL A 128 -21.51 8.30 5.61
C VAL A 128 -22.24 9.46 6.31
N PRO A 129 -22.81 10.45 5.59
CA PRO A 129 -23.72 11.41 6.19
C PRO A 129 -24.90 10.71 6.84
N ILE A 130 -25.33 11.19 8.03
CA ILE A 130 -26.38 10.55 8.83
C ILE A 130 -27.72 10.43 8.08
N GLU A 131 -28.03 11.37 7.20
CA GLU A 131 -29.23 11.37 6.37
C GLU A 131 -29.19 10.31 5.23
N ALA A 132 -28.00 9.88 4.86
CA ALA A 132 -27.79 8.84 3.85
C ALA A 132 -27.64 7.44 4.48
N PHE A 133 -27.59 7.35 5.79
CA PHE A 133 -27.50 6.09 6.52
C PHE A 133 -28.86 5.40 6.56
N THR A 134 -29.03 4.32 5.78
CA THR A 134 -30.34 3.64 5.59
C THR A 134 -30.39 2.22 6.17
N TRP A 135 -29.27 1.69 6.63
CA TRP A 135 -29.21 0.35 7.21
C TRP A 135 -28.82 0.40 8.69
N GLY A 136 -29.40 -0.46 9.49
CA GLY A 136 -28.99 -0.67 10.88
C GLY A 136 -27.89 -1.73 10.92
N ASP A 137 -26.71 -1.34 11.33
CA ASP A 137 -25.60 -2.24 11.56
C ASP A 137 -25.10 -2.07 13.00
N PRO A 138 -24.81 -3.15 13.74
CA PRO A 138 -24.34 -3.06 15.12
C PRO A 138 -22.95 -2.37 15.21
N ASN A 139 -22.16 -2.37 14.14
CA ASN A 139 -20.84 -1.80 14.08
C ASN A 139 -20.83 -0.35 13.59
N THR A 140 -21.81 0.44 13.99
CA THR A 140 -21.88 1.87 13.69
C THR A 140 -21.40 2.70 14.85
N TYR A 141 -20.73 3.79 14.51
CA TYR A 141 -20.06 4.70 15.44
C TYR A 141 -20.50 6.12 15.19
N THR A 142 -20.68 6.86 16.27
CA THR A 142 -20.94 8.31 16.24
C THR A 142 -19.80 9.06 16.90
N SER A 143 -19.58 10.30 16.47
CA SER A 143 -18.56 11.16 17.05
C SER A 143 -19.14 12.51 17.40
N SER A 144 -18.84 13.01 18.60
CA SER A 144 -19.24 14.36 19.03
C SER A 144 -18.53 15.46 18.24
N THR A 145 -17.41 15.14 17.60
CA THR A 145 -16.64 16.06 16.76
C THR A 145 -17.02 15.97 15.27
N ALA A 146 -17.87 14.99 14.91
CA ALA A 146 -18.44 14.85 13.57
C ALA A 146 -19.94 14.45 13.63
N PRO A 147 -20.82 15.26 14.27
CA PRO A 147 -22.18 14.86 14.61
C PRO A 147 -23.10 14.66 13.39
N GLY A 148 -22.69 15.13 12.21
CA GLY A 148 -23.43 14.96 10.95
C GLY A 148 -23.14 13.63 10.21
N TYR A 149 -22.31 12.76 10.78
CA TYR A 149 -21.85 11.55 10.13
C TYR A 149 -21.98 10.34 11.04
N VAL A 150 -22.07 9.16 10.39
CA VAL A 150 -22.01 7.84 11.04
C VAL A 150 -20.81 7.10 10.46
N GLY A 151 -19.97 6.55 11.32
CA GLY A 151 -18.87 5.67 10.96
C GLY A 151 -19.29 4.21 10.97
N PHE A 152 -18.59 3.38 10.21
CA PHE A 152 -18.81 1.94 10.10
C PHE A 152 -17.48 1.18 10.20
N LYS A 153 -17.51 0.03 10.88
CA LYS A 153 -16.36 -0.88 10.99
C LYS A 153 -16.73 -2.28 10.54
N ASN A 154 -16.02 -2.77 9.56
CA ASN A 154 -15.94 -4.19 9.22
C ASN A 154 -14.79 -4.80 10.04
N THR A 155 -15.12 -5.62 11.05
CA THR A 155 -14.11 -6.07 12.01
C THR A 155 -13.24 -7.22 11.52
N VAL A 156 -13.61 -7.90 10.41
CA VAL A 156 -12.79 -8.96 9.81
C VAL A 156 -11.57 -8.40 9.05
N GLU A 157 -11.63 -7.16 8.63
CA GLU A 157 -10.54 -6.50 7.91
C GLU A 157 -9.41 -6.05 8.86
N THR A 158 -8.19 -6.09 8.37
CA THR A 158 -6.98 -5.65 9.11
C THR A 158 -6.20 -4.58 8.35
N ASP A 159 -6.71 -4.06 7.24
CA ASP A 159 -6.01 -3.14 6.35
C ASP A 159 -6.51 -1.68 6.39
N GLN A 160 -7.49 -1.32 7.23
CA GLN A 160 -8.00 0.04 7.31
C GLN A 160 -6.92 1.03 7.77
N GLU A 161 -6.18 0.68 8.82
CA GLU A 161 -5.09 1.48 9.37
C GLU A 161 -4.01 1.72 8.32
N THR A 162 -3.57 0.66 7.66
CA THR A 162 -2.52 0.72 6.63
C THR A 162 -3.00 1.45 5.37
N SER A 163 -4.27 1.29 5.00
CA SER A 163 -4.88 2.00 3.88
C SER A 163 -4.92 3.50 4.11
N LEU A 164 -5.29 3.95 5.31
CA LEU A 164 -5.35 5.38 5.60
C LEU A 164 -3.97 6.02 5.67
N ILE A 165 -2.95 5.32 6.25
CA ILE A 165 -1.55 5.78 6.23
C ILE A 165 -1.08 5.99 4.79
N GLN A 166 -1.35 5.03 3.89
CA GLN A 166 -0.98 5.11 2.49
C GLN A 166 -1.74 6.21 1.75
N ALA A 167 -3.03 6.40 2.05
CA ALA A 167 -3.82 7.48 1.46
C ALA A 167 -3.26 8.86 1.82
N ILE A 168 -2.87 9.09 3.07
CA ILE A 168 -2.20 10.32 3.52
C ILE A 168 -0.87 10.53 2.75
N SER A 169 -0.07 9.47 2.58
CA SER A 169 1.19 9.56 1.81
C SER A 169 0.93 9.97 0.37
N LYS A 170 0.02 9.30 -0.32
CA LYS A 170 -0.34 9.62 -1.70
C LYS A 170 -0.90 11.04 -1.85
N TYR A 171 -1.71 11.49 -0.87
CA TYR A 171 -2.19 12.87 -0.83
C TYR A 171 -1.03 13.87 -0.75
N ILE A 172 -0.08 13.65 0.16
CA ILE A 172 1.10 14.50 0.32
C ILE A 172 1.94 14.50 -0.96
N ASP A 173 2.17 13.33 -1.57
CA ASP A 173 2.93 13.20 -2.81
C ASP A 173 2.31 13.99 -3.97
N LYS A 174 0.99 13.99 -4.07
CA LYS A 174 0.25 14.69 -5.14
C LYS A 174 0.13 16.21 -4.89
N THR A 175 -0.02 16.63 -3.63
CA THR A 175 -0.34 18.01 -3.29
C THR A 175 0.83 18.79 -2.71
N SER A 176 1.85 18.12 -2.22
CA SER A 176 2.95 18.65 -1.40
C SER A 176 2.46 19.29 -0.08
N ASP A 177 1.24 18.99 0.36
CA ASP A 177 0.68 19.47 1.63
C ASP A 177 1.09 18.57 2.80
N THR A 178 2.31 18.76 3.29
CA THR A 178 2.79 18.10 4.51
C THR A 178 2.14 18.65 5.79
N SER A 179 1.44 19.77 5.72
CA SER A 179 0.80 20.39 6.89
C SER A 179 -0.33 19.54 7.46
N ILE A 180 -0.91 18.63 6.65
CA ILE A 180 -1.93 17.68 7.09
C ILE A 180 -1.46 16.86 8.29
N LEU A 181 -0.16 16.50 8.37
CA LEU A 181 0.38 15.71 9.48
C LEU A 181 0.32 16.44 10.83
N ASN A 182 0.32 17.78 10.81
CA ASN A 182 0.23 18.63 12.01
C ASN A 182 -1.20 19.10 12.32
N GLU A 183 -2.17 18.74 11.48
CA GLU A 183 -3.57 19.07 11.74
C GLU A 183 -4.08 18.36 12.99
N GLU A 184 -4.72 19.10 13.88
CA GLU A 184 -5.30 18.54 15.09
C GLU A 184 -6.75 18.09 14.87
N VAL A 185 -7.03 16.84 15.10
CA VAL A 185 -8.38 16.26 15.10
C VAL A 185 -8.65 15.68 16.48
N ALA A 186 -9.68 16.17 17.17
CA ALA A 186 -10.07 15.73 18.51
C ALA A 186 -8.88 15.61 19.49
N GLY A 187 -8.02 16.65 19.51
CA GLY A 187 -6.93 16.81 20.49
C GLY A 187 -5.64 16.02 20.21
N LYS A 188 -5.48 15.45 19.02
CA LYS A 188 -4.24 14.81 18.55
C LYS A 188 -3.94 15.25 17.13
N THR A 189 -2.66 15.39 16.80
CA THR A 189 -2.23 15.59 15.42
C THR A 189 -2.49 14.37 14.56
N VAL A 190 -2.64 14.54 13.27
CA VAL A 190 -2.78 13.42 12.32
C VAL A 190 -1.60 12.46 12.46
N TYR A 191 -0.36 12.93 12.59
CA TYR A 191 0.80 12.07 12.80
C TYR A 191 0.64 11.19 14.05
N GLU A 192 0.25 11.77 15.19
CA GLU A 192 -0.01 11.01 16.43
C GLU A 192 -1.12 9.98 16.26
N ARG A 193 -2.14 10.28 15.45
CA ARG A 193 -3.23 9.35 15.13
C ARG A 193 -2.77 8.20 14.24
N LEU A 194 -1.89 8.45 13.28
CA LEU A 194 -1.28 7.41 12.46
C LEU A 194 -0.35 6.51 13.29
N VAL A 195 0.43 7.09 14.22
CA VAL A 195 1.20 6.30 15.20
C VAL A 195 0.26 5.39 15.99
N TRP A 196 -0.85 5.93 16.48
CA TRP A 196 -1.82 5.18 17.28
C TRP A 196 -2.50 4.06 16.47
N ALA A 197 -2.74 4.25 15.18
CA ALA A 197 -3.25 3.22 14.28
C ALA A 197 -2.25 2.06 14.11
N VAL A 198 -0.94 2.34 13.98
CA VAL A 198 0.08 1.29 13.95
C VAL A 198 0.15 0.55 15.30
N GLU A 199 0.06 1.28 16.44
CA GLU A 199 0.03 0.65 17.77
C GLU A 199 -1.18 -0.28 17.94
N TYR A 200 -2.35 0.08 17.41
CA TYR A 200 -3.51 -0.81 17.39
C TYR A 200 -3.20 -2.14 16.70
N LEU A 201 -2.61 -2.10 15.49
CA LEU A 201 -2.24 -3.33 14.79
C LEU A 201 -1.25 -4.19 15.59
N LEU A 202 -0.29 -3.56 16.26
CA LEU A 202 0.72 -4.26 17.06
C LEU A 202 0.16 -4.81 18.38
N ASN A 203 -0.88 -4.22 18.94
CA ASN A 203 -1.49 -4.65 20.19
C ASN A 203 -2.61 -5.66 19.99
N GLU A 204 -3.43 -5.48 18.93
CA GLU A 204 -4.69 -6.22 18.78
C GLU A 204 -4.63 -7.24 17.62
N ARG A 205 -3.71 -7.04 16.67
CA ARG A 205 -3.62 -7.81 15.43
C ARG A 205 -2.21 -8.36 15.18
N TYR A 206 -1.45 -8.68 16.21
CA TYR A 206 -0.07 -9.12 16.08
C TYR A 206 0.16 -10.48 16.72
N SER A 207 0.85 -11.35 16.01
CA SER A 207 1.30 -12.65 16.51
C SER A 207 2.75 -12.55 16.96
N GLU A 208 2.99 -12.62 18.27
CA GLU A 208 4.34 -12.65 18.85
C GLU A 208 5.15 -13.86 18.37
N ASP A 209 4.52 -15.02 18.14
CA ASP A 209 5.20 -16.26 17.71
C ASP A 209 5.80 -16.14 16.30
N TYR A 210 5.16 -15.36 15.44
CA TYR A 210 5.57 -15.17 14.05
C TYR A 210 6.20 -13.79 13.80
N GLY A 211 5.91 -12.82 14.65
CA GLY A 211 6.33 -11.43 14.47
C GLY A 211 5.69 -10.79 13.22
N LEU A 212 4.42 -11.07 12.97
CA LEU A 212 3.61 -10.64 11.84
C LEU A 212 2.20 -10.27 12.31
N ILE A 213 1.52 -9.38 11.59
CA ILE A 213 0.11 -9.12 11.86
C ILE A 213 -0.78 -10.24 11.32
N ILE A 214 -1.94 -10.41 11.97
CA ILE A 214 -2.96 -11.41 11.67
C ILE A 214 -4.24 -10.72 11.24
N GLY A 215 -4.96 -11.37 10.34
CA GLY A 215 -6.32 -11.02 9.92
C GLY A 215 -7.24 -12.23 9.98
N ALA A 216 -8.52 -12.03 9.78
CA ALA A 216 -9.43 -13.13 9.54
C ALA A 216 -9.13 -13.76 8.17
N THR A 217 -9.31 -15.08 8.05
CA THR A 217 -9.32 -15.73 6.74
C THR A 217 -10.53 -15.24 5.95
N THR A 218 -10.28 -14.50 4.88
CA THR A 218 -11.33 -13.83 4.10
C THR A 218 -11.46 -14.40 2.70
N PHE A 219 -12.62 -14.17 2.09
CA PHE A 219 -12.84 -14.35 0.66
C PHE A 219 -13.49 -13.08 0.10
N ASP A 220 -13.60 -12.99 -1.20
CA ASP A 220 -14.07 -11.80 -1.90
C ASP A 220 -13.27 -10.57 -1.42
N TRP A 221 -12.77 -9.77 -2.05
CA TRP A 221 -11.92 -8.61 -1.74
C TRP A 221 -11.38 -8.46 -0.27
N GLY A 222 -11.38 -9.51 0.53
CA GLY A 222 -10.84 -9.52 1.90
C GLY A 222 -11.78 -8.94 2.97
N ASP A 223 -13.02 -8.65 2.65
CA ASP A 223 -13.97 -7.95 3.52
C ASP A 223 -15.08 -8.83 4.10
N VAL A 224 -15.07 -10.12 3.79
CA VAL A 224 -16.01 -11.10 4.33
C VAL A 224 -15.31 -12.39 4.73
N GLN A 225 -15.68 -12.97 5.85
CA GLN A 225 -15.16 -14.26 6.30
C GLN A 225 -16.04 -15.43 5.82
N VAL A 226 -15.41 -16.61 5.72
CA VAL A 226 -16.10 -17.84 5.27
C VAL A 226 -16.96 -18.43 6.35
N GLU A 227 -16.50 -18.43 7.58
CA GLU A 227 -17.17 -18.90 8.78
C GLU A 227 -17.59 -17.72 9.64
N GLY A 228 -18.56 -17.95 10.49
CA GLY A 228 -19.04 -16.95 11.44
C GLY A 228 -20.54 -16.78 11.44
N GLY A 229 -21.06 -16.11 12.45
CA GLY A 229 -22.48 -15.76 12.60
C GLY A 229 -22.86 -14.60 11.69
N THR A 230 -21.95 -13.65 11.49
CA THR A 230 -22.01 -12.58 10.51
C THR A 230 -20.79 -12.65 9.60
N ILE A 231 -20.96 -12.29 8.34
CA ILE A 231 -19.86 -12.39 7.37
C ILE A 231 -18.84 -11.23 7.48
N VAL A 232 -19.18 -10.18 8.21
CA VAL A 232 -18.37 -8.95 8.34
C VAL A 232 -17.85 -8.71 9.77
N ASP A 233 -18.25 -9.54 10.72
CA ASP A 233 -17.86 -9.40 12.13
C ASP A 233 -16.98 -10.56 12.58
N VAL A 234 -15.92 -10.23 13.29
CA VAL A 234 -15.15 -11.22 14.04
C VAL A 234 -16.00 -11.82 15.16
N ASP A 235 -16.04 -13.14 15.23
CA ASP A 235 -16.73 -13.91 16.27
C ASP A 235 -15.93 -15.17 16.67
N GLU A 236 -16.54 -16.04 17.50
CA GLU A 236 -15.91 -17.27 17.98
C GLU A 236 -15.55 -18.28 16.88
N LEU A 237 -16.15 -18.16 15.70
CA LEU A 237 -15.94 -19.04 14.54
C LEU A 237 -14.90 -18.47 13.56
N THR A 238 -14.45 -17.24 13.77
CA THR A 238 -13.47 -16.59 12.90
C THR A 238 -12.17 -17.38 12.83
N HIS A 239 -11.76 -17.74 11.64
CA HIS A 239 -10.42 -18.30 11.39
C HIS A 239 -9.41 -17.18 11.25
N TRP A 240 -8.48 -17.11 12.19
CA TRP A 240 -7.37 -16.19 12.15
C TRP A 240 -6.21 -16.77 11.33
N SER A 241 -5.63 -15.96 10.49
CA SER A 241 -4.48 -16.34 9.68
C SER A 241 -3.43 -15.22 9.63
N ILE A 242 -2.24 -15.60 9.26
CA ILE A 242 -1.20 -14.66 8.84
C ILE A 242 -1.21 -14.70 7.32
N ASP A 243 -1.57 -13.59 6.68
CA ASP A 243 -1.62 -13.49 5.24
C ASP A 243 -0.57 -12.52 4.70
N ILE A 244 -0.24 -12.66 3.43
CA ILE A 244 0.76 -11.83 2.78
C ILE A 244 0.21 -10.44 2.46
N TYR A 245 -1.09 -10.29 2.25
CA TYR A 245 -1.70 -9.02 1.88
C TYR A 245 -1.57 -8.00 3.01
N ASP A 246 -2.10 -8.31 4.20
CA ASP A 246 -2.06 -7.41 5.35
C ASP A 246 -0.62 -7.06 5.74
N ASN A 247 0.28 -8.05 5.74
CA ASN A 247 1.69 -7.81 6.04
C ASN A 247 2.41 -6.98 4.98
N ALA A 248 2.08 -7.11 3.70
CA ALA A 248 2.60 -6.25 2.64
C ALA A 248 2.08 -4.82 2.75
N MET A 249 0.79 -4.65 3.07
CA MET A 249 0.18 -3.35 3.34
C MET A 249 0.87 -2.66 4.52
N LEU A 250 1.18 -3.39 5.60
CA LEU A 250 1.93 -2.86 6.74
C LEU A 250 3.36 -2.44 6.35
N VAL A 251 4.07 -3.23 5.54
CA VAL A 251 5.41 -2.86 5.05
C VAL A 251 5.39 -1.53 4.30
N ILE A 252 4.37 -1.30 3.46
CA ILE A 252 4.22 -0.04 2.71
C ILE A 252 3.89 1.10 3.69
N ALA A 253 2.95 0.90 4.60
CA ALA A 253 2.55 1.89 5.59
C ALA A 253 3.73 2.30 6.50
N LEU A 254 4.54 1.34 6.95
CA LEU A 254 5.74 1.63 7.75
C LEU A 254 6.80 2.42 6.99
N ASN A 255 6.92 2.21 5.66
CA ASN A 255 7.77 3.08 4.84
C ASN A 255 7.24 4.52 4.83
N ASN A 256 5.93 4.71 4.70
CA ASN A 256 5.33 6.04 4.77
C ASN A 256 5.52 6.68 6.16
N MET A 257 5.34 5.91 7.24
CA MET A 257 5.61 6.39 8.61
C MET A 257 7.07 6.85 8.81
N LYS A 258 8.03 6.19 8.18
CA LYS A 258 9.44 6.64 8.18
C LYS A 258 9.62 8.00 7.50
N GLU A 259 8.88 8.24 6.43
CA GLU A 259 8.92 9.52 5.70
C GLU A 259 8.24 10.64 6.49
N PHE A 260 7.17 10.32 7.22
CA PHE A 260 6.45 11.27 8.07
C PHE A 260 7.18 11.63 9.36
N ALA A 261 8.06 10.73 9.85
CA ALA A 261 8.74 10.90 11.12
C ALA A 261 9.69 12.12 11.11
N LEU A 262 9.49 13.02 12.09
CA LEU A 262 10.28 14.24 12.23
C LEU A 262 11.63 14.00 12.91
N ASP A 263 11.74 12.98 13.75
CA ASP A 263 12.97 12.68 14.46
C ASP A 263 13.59 11.33 14.04
N THR A 264 14.87 11.18 14.39
CA THR A 264 15.62 9.97 14.03
C THR A 264 15.21 8.73 14.80
N LYS A 265 14.65 8.87 16.00
CA LYS A 265 14.23 7.76 16.84
C LYS A 265 12.99 7.08 16.25
N ASP A 266 11.99 7.85 15.90
CA ASP A 266 10.79 7.35 15.23
C ASP A 266 11.14 6.76 13.86
N LYS A 267 11.99 7.44 13.10
CA LYS A 267 12.47 6.94 11.81
C LYS A 267 13.15 5.58 11.91
N GLN A 268 13.98 5.39 12.94
CA GLN A 268 14.65 4.12 13.22
C GLN A 268 13.62 3.06 13.65
N ARG A 269 12.71 3.40 14.57
CA ARG A 269 11.65 2.50 15.04
C ARG A 269 10.83 1.91 13.90
N TRP A 270 10.33 2.76 13.00
CA TRP A 270 9.55 2.31 11.85
C TRP A 270 10.38 1.51 10.86
N GLY A 271 11.65 1.86 10.70
CA GLY A 271 12.59 1.12 9.87
C GLY A 271 12.87 -0.28 10.39
N ASP A 272 13.11 -0.43 11.69
CA ASP A 272 13.40 -1.71 12.33
C ASP A 272 12.17 -2.62 12.28
N LEU A 273 10.99 -2.08 12.56
CA LEU A 273 9.74 -2.84 12.46
C LEU A 273 9.47 -3.28 11.00
N GLN A 274 9.66 -2.39 10.04
CA GLN A 274 9.50 -2.72 8.63
C GLN A 274 10.42 -3.88 8.21
N GLU A 275 11.70 -3.83 8.58
CA GLU A 275 12.65 -4.89 8.27
C GLU A 275 12.27 -6.21 8.93
N GLN A 276 11.81 -6.18 10.18
CA GLN A 276 11.32 -7.35 10.89
C GLN A 276 10.14 -8.00 10.15
N ILE A 277 9.13 -7.22 9.74
CA ILE A 277 7.97 -7.74 8.98
C ILE A 277 8.43 -8.34 7.65
N ILE A 278 9.34 -7.69 6.92
CA ILE A 278 9.89 -8.20 5.65
C ILE A 278 10.62 -9.54 5.84
N VAL A 279 11.47 -9.63 6.86
CA VAL A 279 12.24 -10.85 7.15
C VAL A 279 11.30 -12.00 7.52
N ASN A 280 10.33 -11.73 8.38
CA ASN A 280 9.38 -12.74 8.84
C ASN A 280 8.40 -13.17 7.75
N SER A 281 7.92 -12.25 6.91
CA SER A 281 7.09 -12.59 5.74
C SER A 281 7.85 -13.52 4.77
N LYS A 282 9.12 -13.24 4.51
CA LYS A 282 9.95 -14.13 3.69
C LYS A 282 10.20 -15.48 4.35
N LYS A 283 10.33 -15.52 5.66
CA LYS A 283 10.58 -16.76 6.41
C LYS A 283 9.38 -17.68 6.42
N TYR A 284 8.18 -17.14 6.62
CA TYR A 284 6.98 -17.93 6.88
C TYR A 284 6.02 -18.03 5.71
N LEU A 285 6.00 -17.02 4.83
CA LEU A 285 5.05 -16.93 3.73
C LEU A 285 5.68 -17.13 2.34
N TRP A 286 6.99 -17.36 2.24
CA TRP A 286 7.65 -17.61 0.95
C TRP A 286 7.77 -19.09 0.66
N ASP A 287 7.09 -19.58 -0.38
CA ASP A 287 7.24 -20.92 -0.90
C ASP A 287 8.45 -20.99 -1.86
N VAL A 288 9.52 -21.61 -1.38
CA VAL A 288 10.79 -21.72 -2.13
C VAL A 288 10.62 -22.59 -3.37
N GLU A 289 9.80 -23.65 -3.32
CA GLU A 289 9.62 -24.57 -4.44
C GLU A 289 8.83 -23.92 -5.57
N ARG A 290 7.81 -23.15 -5.21
CA ARG A 290 6.95 -22.44 -6.17
C ARG A 290 7.47 -21.05 -6.53
N ASN A 291 8.51 -20.56 -5.83
CA ASN A 291 9.08 -19.21 -5.99
C ASN A 291 8.03 -18.09 -5.94
N LYS A 292 7.15 -18.15 -4.95
CA LYS A 292 6.08 -17.18 -4.72
C LYS A 292 5.67 -17.12 -3.25
N PHE A 293 5.02 -16.05 -2.87
CA PHE A 293 4.33 -16.00 -1.58
C PHE A 293 3.11 -16.92 -1.59
N ILE A 294 2.84 -17.55 -0.46
CA ILE A 294 1.56 -18.21 -0.18
C ILE A 294 0.58 -17.16 0.34
N PRO A 295 -0.72 -17.30 0.10
CA PRO A 295 -1.70 -16.31 0.57
C PRO A 295 -1.71 -16.21 2.09
N HIS A 296 -1.74 -17.32 2.78
CA HIS A 296 -1.78 -17.48 4.24
C HIS A 296 -1.34 -18.89 4.65
#